data_162a16658a6edce091e0992438760631
#
_entry.id   162a16658a6edce091e0992438760631
#
_cell.length_a   1.000
_cell.length_b   1.000
_cell.length_c   1.000
_cell.angle_alpha   90.00
_cell.angle_beta   90.00
_cell.angle_gamma   90.00
#
_symmetry.space_group_name_H-M   'P 1'
#
loop_
_entity.id
_entity.type
_entity.pdbx_description
1 polymer ?
#
loop_
_entity_poly.entity_id
_entity_poly.type
_entity_poly.pdbx_seq_one_letter_code
_entity_poly.pdbx_strand_id
1 'polypeptide(L)'
;MSQRAIPDQRAIVDRRALAGTIADLVADQGAARARPAVVEALRAALAAGRAEIARRLTEKPSAGRDCAAAQAFLVDQLVRVIHDHVIADVYPAGNRSAGERLTVMAVGGYGRGEMAPHSDVDIAFLTPIKQTPWCEQVIEAMLYFLWDLGLKVGQSSRSLDEMVRMARGDLTIRTALLEGRYVWGDQPLFDEAQARFRAEVVAGTERDFITEKLGERNERHKRLGDSRYVVEPNVKEGKGGLRDLHTLYWIGKYLHKVRDSSELVTVGLLTPAEYRKFRRAEDFFWAVRCHLHTITRRAEDRLTFDLQREVAARMQFADRPGKSAVERFMQYFFLQAKIVGHLTGLFLAQLEEQSGKKQPRGLLAGFRARRRIVSGYPVFGGRINVPTDSWFAEDPVRLLEIFVLADTNGLEIHPDAMRIAVTGIELQRLLSGRSGIGRPVQPEIQLGQCRPAQGQAFAGRLGEVAGNTAERIAISGPGDFRPVEEQRTRVLDELLAAVAGELGEAVAATQAVEAVVRIDARVRGAVLGSRGGLVEAVLADVVGNLAGHRAWHLAVALQDLPRGVGDHEA
;
A
#
# COMPACT_ATOMS: atom_id res chain seq x y z
N MET A 1 4.33 -20.14 6.98
CA MET A 1 3.20 -19.19 6.98
C MET A 1 2.06 -19.82 7.75
N SER A 2 1.54 -19.12 8.75
CA SER A 2 0.27 -19.51 9.35
C SER A 2 -0.80 -19.29 8.27
N GLN A 3 -1.24 -20.38 7.63
CA GLN A 3 -2.37 -20.29 6.71
C GLN A 3 -3.56 -19.81 7.52
N ARG A 4 -4.24 -18.77 7.01
CA ARG A 4 -5.49 -18.29 7.61
C ARG A 4 -6.47 -19.45 7.71
N ALA A 5 -7.04 -19.66 8.87
CA ALA A 5 -8.03 -20.71 9.06
C ALA A 5 -9.23 -20.45 8.13
N ILE A 6 -9.48 -21.37 7.23
CA ILE A 6 -10.62 -21.33 6.32
C ILE A 6 -11.71 -22.20 6.92
N PRO A 7 -12.86 -21.64 7.32
CA PRO A 7 -13.95 -22.44 7.86
C PRO A 7 -14.56 -23.31 6.77
N ASP A 8 -15.03 -24.49 7.13
CA ASP A 8 -15.71 -25.43 6.26
C ASP A 8 -15.02 -25.60 4.87
N GLN A 9 -13.79 -26.07 4.90
CA GLN A 9 -12.97 -26.29 3.70
C GLN A 9 -13.61 -27.25 2.70
N ARG A 10 -14.37 -28.26 3.21
CA ARG A 10 -15.01 -29.27 2.38
C ARG A 10 -16.13 -28.69 1.52
N ALA A 11 -16.82 -27.65 1.97
CA ALA A 11 -17.79 -26.95 1.15
C ALA A 11 -17.16 -26.24 -0.05
N ILE A 12 -15.88 -25.86 0.03
CA ILE A 12 -15.15 -25.29 -1.10
C ILE A 12 -14.73 -26.41 -2.05
N VAL A 13 -14.08 -27.44 -1.53
CA VAL A 13 -13.71 -28.64 -2.28
C VAL A 13 -13.40 -29.80 -1.33
N ASP A 14 -14.04 -30.94 -1.54
CA ASP A 14 -13.67 -32.21 -0.91
C ASP A 14 -12.65 -32.94 -1.78
N ARG A 15 -11.36 -32.74 -1.44
CA ARG A 15 -10.25 -33.38 -2.18
C ARG A 15 -10.34 -34.89 -2.19
N ARG A 16 -10.80 -35.52 -1.09
CA ARG A 16 -10.86 -36.98 -1.00
C ARG A 16 -11.95 -37.53 -1.90
N ALA A 17 -13.12 -36.90 -1.91
CA ALA A 17 -14.21 -37.28 -2.81
C ALA A 17 -13.79 -37.12 -4.27
N LEU A 18 -13.16 -35.99 -4.63
CA LEU A 18 -12.67 -35.73 -5.99
C LEU A 18 -11.61 -36.76 -6.42
N ALA A 19 -10.65 -37.07 -5.56
CA ALA A 19 -9.63 -38.08 -5.84
C ALA A 19 -10.24 -39.49 -6.01
N GLY A 20 -11.26 -39.84 -5.20
CA GLY A 20 -12.01 -41.10 -5.36
C GLY A 20 -12.73 -41.15 -6.69
N THR A 21 -13.45 -40.11 -7.09
CA THR A 21 -14.10 -40.03 -8.41
C THR A 21 -13.11 -40.24 -9.56
N ILE A 22 -11.91 -39.62 -9.47
CA ILE A 22 -10.88 -39.80 -10.50
C ILE A 22 -10.35 -41.23 -10.53
N ALA A 23 -10.10 -41.82 -9.36
CA ALA A 23 -9.65 -43.22 -9.27
C ALA A 23 -10.68 -44.19 -9.87
N ASP A 24 -11.98 -44.00 -9.62
CA ASP A 24 -13.05 -44.81 -10.20
C ASP A 24 -13.10 -44.68 -11.72
N LEU A 25 -12.97 -43.46 -12.27
CA LEU A 25 -12.92 -43.20 -13.71
C LEU A 25 -11.72 -43.88 -14.37
N VAL A 26 -10.56 -43.86 -13.71
CA VAL A 26 -9.34 -44.53 -14.21
C VAL A 26 -9.46 -46.02 -14.13
N ALA A 27 -10.04 -46.56 -13.07
CA ALA A 27 -10.26 -48.00 -12.93
C ALA A 27 -11.21 -48.56 -14.00
N ASP A 28 -12.25 -47.79 -14.35
CA ASP A 28 -13.26 -48.20 -15.37
C ASP A 28 -12.72 -48.13 -16.81
N GLN A 29 -11.97 -47.06 -17.15
CA GLN A 29 -11.64 -46.75 -18.55
C GLN A 29 -10.14 -46.86 -18.89
N GLY A 30 -9.29 -46.93 -17.87
CA GLY A 30 -7.84 -46.74 -17.98
C GLY A 30 -7.46 -45.26 -18.14
N ALA A 31 -6.30 -44.86 -17.64
CA ALA A 31 -5.86 -43.45 -17.50
C ALA A 31 -5.98 -42.63 -18.80
N ALA A 32 -5.60 -43.21 -19.94
CA ALA A 32 -5.61 -42.50 -21.22
C ALA A 32 -7.03 -42.16 -21.72
N ARG A 33 -7.98 -43.08 -21.56
CA ARG A 33 -9.38 -42.88 -21.99
C ARG A 33 -10.18 -42.07 -20.98
N ALA A 34 -9.86 -42.17 -19.70
CA ALA A 34 -10.51 -41.43 -18.64
C ALA A 34 -10.21 -39.91 -18.66
N ARG A 35 -9.12 -39.48 -19.34
CA ARG A 35 -8.65 -38.08 -19.31
C ARG A 35 -9.76 -37.04 -19.53
N PRO A 36 -10.66 -37.12 -20.53
CA PRO A 36 -11.73 -36.14 -20.71
C PRO A 36 -12.70 -36.08 -19.52
N ALA A 37 -13.06 -37.23 -18.95
CA ALA A 37 -13.94 -37.33 -17.79
C ALA A 37 -13.27 -36.78 -16.51
N VAL A 38 -11.97 -37.02 -16.34
CA VAL A 38 -11.15 -36.45 -15.25
C VAL A 38 -11.12 -34.92 -15.35
N VAL A 39 -10.88 -34.37 -16.54
CA VAL A 39 -10.90 -32.92 -16.77
C VAL A 39 -12.27 -32.33 -16.42
N GLU A 40 -13.36 -33.01 -16.79
CA GLU A 40 -14.72 -32.54 -16.48
C GLU A 40 -15.00 -32.58 -14.96
N ALA A 41 -14.59 -33.62 -14.26
CA ALA A 41 -14.71 -33.71 -12.80
C ALA A 41 -13.92 -32.59 -12.09
N LEU A 42 -12.69 -32.32 -12.53
CA LEU A 42 -11.87 -31.21 -12.02
C LEU A 42 -12.52 -29.84 -12.32
N ARG A 43 -13.09 -29.66 -13.51
CA ARG A 43 -13.79 -28.43 -13.93
C ARG A 43 -15.03 -28.17 -13.08
N ALA A 44 -15.82 -29.22 -12.84
CA ALA A 44 -16.99 -29.17 -11.97
C ALA A 44 -16.59 -28.79 -10.53
N ALA A 45 -15.53 -29.38 -9.99
CA ALA A 45 -15.01 -29.06 -8.66
C ALA A 45 -14.50 -27.59 -8.57
N LEU A 46 -13.80 -27.10 -9.60
CA LEU A 46 -13.36 -25.70 -9.68
C LEU A 46 -14.56 -24.74 -9.72
N ALA A 47 -15.57 -25.04 -10.53
CA ALA A 47 -16.78 -24.22 -10.66
C ALA A 47 -17.57 -24.17 -9.35
N ALA A 48 -17.80 -25.32 -8.71
CA ALA A 48 -18.49 -25.42 -7.42
C ALA A 48 -17.74 -24.65 -6.33
N GLY A 49 -16.42 -24.82 -6.23
CA GLY A 49 -15.59 -24.12 -5.26
C GLY A 49 -15.62 -22.61 -5.46
N ARG A 50 -15.53 -22.13 -6.69
CA ARG A 50 -15.66 -20.69 -7.01
C ARG A 50 -17.04 -20.14 -6.66
N ALA A 51 -18.11 -20.90 -6.91
CA ALA A 51 -19.47 -20.49 -6.55
C ALA A 51 -19.61 -20.35 -5.02
N GLU A 52 -19.09 -21.30 -4.25
CA GLU A 52 -19.10 -21.24 -2.78
C GLU A 52 -18.30 -20.04 -2.25
N ILE A 53 -17.13 -19.76 -2.81
CA ILE A 53 -16.31 -18.61 -2.44
C ILE A 53 -17.06 -17.29 -2.74
N ALA A 54 -17.70 -17.20 -3.90
CA ALA A 54 -18.49 -16.03 -4.28
C ALA A 54 -19.72 -15.84 -3.37
N ARG A 55 -20.39 -16.93 -2.95
CA ARG A 55 -21.49 -16.91 -1.99
C ARG A 55 -21.01 -16.33 -0.65
N ARG A 56 -19.89 -16.82 -0.10
CA ARG A 56 -19.29 -16.32 1.15
C ARG A 56 -18.94 -14.83 1.08
N LEU A 57 -18.39 -14.39 -0.07
CA LEU A 57 -18.07 -12.97 -0.27
C LEU A 57 -19.34 -12.11 -0.35
N THR A 58 -20.42 -12.63 -0.90
CA THR A 58 -21.72 -11.92 -0.95
C THR A 58 -22.33 -11.80 0.46
N GLU A 59 -22.25 -12.83 1.27
CA GLU A 59 -22.74 -12.82 2.67
C GLU A 59 -21.91 -11.90 3.56
N LYS A 60 -20.59 -11.83 3.32
CA LYS A 60 -19.68 -10.97 4.08
C LYS A 60 -18.81 -10.13 3.14
N PRO A 61 -19.34 -9.03 2.58
CA PRO A 61 -18.69 -8.27 1.51
C PRO A 61 -17.32 -7.69 1.87
N SER A 62 -17.03 -7.49 3.14
CA SER A 62 -15.73 -7.02 3.63
C SER A 62 -14.68 -8.13 3.80
N ALA A 63 -15.04 -9.41 3.59
CA ALA A 63 -14.15 -10.55 3.82
C ALA A 63 -13.23 -10.88 2.63
N GLY A 64 -12.66 -9.85 2.00
CA GLY A 64 -11.83 -10.00 0.79
C GLY A 64 -10.62 -10.90 0.97
N ARG A 65 -9.94 -10.83 2.12
CA ARG A 65 -8.81 -11.73 2.39
C ARG A 65 -9.24 -13.18 2.67
N ASP A 66 -10.42 -13.39 3.24
CA ASP A 66 -10.96 -14.75 3.39
C ASP A 66 -11.28 -15.34 2.01
N CYS A 67 -11.86 -14.54 1.12
CA CYS A 67 -12.05 -14.89 -0.28
C CYS A 67 -10.71 -15.22 -0.97
N ALA A 68 -9.71 -14.38 -0.82
CA ALA A 68 -8.39 -14.59 -1.43
C ALA A 68 -7.69 -15.86 -0.91
N ALA A 69 -7.78 -16.14 0.39
CA ALA A 69 -7.25 -17.36 1.00
C ALA A 69 -8.01 -18.62 0.54
N ALA A 70 -9.35 -18.53 0.47
CA ALA A 70 -10.18 -19.64 -0.01
C ALA A 70 -9.91 -19.98 -1.49
N GLN A 71 -9.66 -18.95 -2.33
CA GLN A 71 -9.30 -19.16 -3.72
C GLN A 71 -7.93 -19.86 -3.86
N ALA A 72 -6.93 -19.44 -3.08
CA ALA A 72 -5.63 -20.11 -3.05
C ALA A 72 -5.74 -21.57 -2.56
N PHE A 73 -6.57 -21.80 -1.53
CA PHE A 73 -6.86 -23.13 -1.03
C PHE A 73 -7.50 -24.03 -2.10
N LEU A 74 -8.50 -23.55 -2.83
CA LEU A 74 -9.16 -24.29 -3.91
C LEU A 74 -8.14 -24.75 -4.95
N VAL A 75 -7.28 -23.83 -5.40
CA VAL A 75 -6.22 -24.14 -6.36
C VAL A 75 -5.22 -25.14 -5.80
N ASP A 76 -4.82 -25.02 -4.52
CA ASP A 76 -3.95 -25.98 -3.85
C ASP A 76 -4.51 -27.40 -3.93
N GLN A 77 -5.81 -27.59 -3.64
CA GLN A 77 -6.41 -28.91 -3.64
C GLN A 77 -6.46 -29.51 -5.06
N LEU A 78 -6.77 -28.69 -6.07
CA LEU A 78 -6.76 -29.15 -7.47
C LEU A 78 -5.35 -29.52 -7.94
N VAL A 79 -4.34 -28.70 -7.65
CA VAL A 79 -2.93 -29.00 -7.98
C VAL A 79 -2.49 -30.32 -7.35
N ARG A 80 -2.86 -30.58 -6.09
CA ARG A 80 -2.53 -31.81 -5.38
C ARG A 80 -3.17 -33.03 -6.03
N VAL A 81 -4.46 -32.95 -6.36
CA VAL A 81 -5.18 -34.06 -7.03
C VAL A 81 -4.60 -34.32 -8.40
N ILE A 82 -4.33 -33.28 -9.18
CA ILE A 82 -3.71 -33.40 -10.51
C ILE A 82 -2.33 -34.05 -10.39
N HIS A 83 -1.48 -33.59 -9.47
CA HIS A 83 -0.16 -34.17 -9.26
C HIS A 83 -0.26 -35.66 -8.93
N ASP A 84 -1.10 -36.04 -7.95
CA ASP A 84 -1.24 -37.42 -7.51
C ASP A 84 -1.75 -38.31 -8.65
N HIS A 85 -2.76 -37.86 -9.41
CA HIS A 85 -3.26 -38.55 -10.59
C HIS A 85 -2.17 -38.73 -11.68
N VAL A 86 -1.42 -37.66 -11.97
CA VAL A 86 -0.39 -37.71 -13.02
C VAL A 86 0.72 -38.71 -12.67
N ILE A 87 1.18 -38.73 -11.43
CA ILE A 87 2.29 -39.60 -11.01
C ILE A 87 1.85 -41.05 -10.69
N ALA A 88 0.58 -41.27 -10.36
CA ALA A 88 0.08 -42.59 -10.04
C ALA A 88 -0.47 -43.33 -11.27
N ASP A 89 -1.21 -42.58 -12.11
CA ASP A 89 -2.03 -43.20 -13.16
C ASP A 89 -1.50 -42.93 -14.58
N VAL A 90 -0.95 -41.69 -14.82
CA VAL A 90 -0.53 -41.29 -16.18
C VAL A 90 0.93 -41.65 -16.45
N TYR A 91 1.83 -41.32 -15.51
CA TYR A 91 3.27 -41.60 -15.61
C TYR A 91 3.79 -42.32 -14.36
N PRO A 92 3.31 -43.56 -14.08
CA PRO A 92 3.80 -44.32 -12.95
C PRO A 92 5.27 -44.69 -13.14
N ALA A 93 6.13 -44.34 -12.19
CA ALA A 93 7.53 -44.72 -12.18
C ALA A 93 7.73 -45.93 -11.27
N GLY A 94 8.15 -47.05 -11.82
CA GLY A 94 8.37 -48.30 -11.08
C GLY A 94 9.50 -48.21 -10.04
N ASN A 95 10.60 -47.53 -10.39
CA ASN A 95 11.72 -47.22 -9.48
C ASN A 95 12.14 -45.78 -9.68
N ARG A 96 11.79 -44.91 -8.73
CA ARG A 96 12.21 -43.50 -8.78
C ARG A 96 13.66 -43.37 -8.33
N SER A 97 14.49 -42.77 -9.17
CA SER A 97 15.83 -42.39 -8.82
C SER A 97 15.83 -41.09 -7.99
N ALA A 98 16.96 -40.77 -7.36
CA ALA A 98 17.12 -39.49 -6.66
C ALA A 98 16.93 -38.24 -7.58
N GLY A 99 17.12 -38.42 -8.91
CA GLY A 99 16.90 -37.36 -9.89
C GLY A 99 15.43 -37.11 -10.24
N GLU A 100 14.52 -38.04 -9.91
CA GLU A 100 13.08 -37.97 -10.20
C GLU A 100 12.26 -37.43 -9.03
N ARG A 101 12.93 -36.72 -8.10
CA ARG A 101 12.27 -35.93 -7.06
C ARG A 101 11.71 -34.65 -7.67
N LEU A 102 10.46 -34.36 -7.38
CA LEU A 102 9.75 -33.18 -7.90
C LEU A 102 8.99 -32.48 -6.78
N THR A 103 9.15 -31.17 -6.68
CA THR A 103 8.39 -30.31 -5.77
C THR A 103 7.57 -29.30 -6.56
N VAL A 104 6.31 -29.15 -6.18
CA VAL A 104 5.40 -28.11 -6.65
C VAL A 104 5.36 -27.00 -5.61
N MET A 105 5.80 -25.82 -6.01
CA MET A 105 5.86 -24.65 -5.17
C MET A 105 4.99 -23.52 -5.74
N ALA A 106 4.11 -22.94 -4.94
CA ALA A 106 3.42 -21.70 -5.26
C ALA A 106 4.37 -20.51 -5.06
N VAL A 107 4.34 -19.55 -5.98
CA VAL A 107 5.15 -18.31 -5.90
C VAL A 107 4.28 -17.07 -6.08
N GLY A 108 4.83 -15.89 -5.86
CA GLY A 108 4.09 -14.64 -6.00
C GLY A 108 2.85 -14.55 -5.10
N GLY A 109 1.74 -14.04 -5.63
CA GLY A 109 0.47 -13.93 -4.90
C GLY A 109 -0.06 -15.29 -4.43
N TYR A 110 0.04 -16.29 -5.27
CA TYR A 110 -0.32 -17.67 -4.92
C TYR A 110 0.59 -18.23 -3.82
N GLY A 111 1.88 -17.89 -3.84
CA GLY A 111 2.82 -18.23 -2.78
C GLY A 111 2.46 -17.63 -1.42
N ARG A 112 1.93 -16.40 -1.38
CA ARG A 112 1.39 -15.81 -0.14
C ARG A 112 0.13 -16.51 0.37
N GLY A 113 -0.51 -17.36 -0.43
CA GLY A 113 -1.83 -17.92 -0.13
C GLY A 113 -2.95 -16.90 -0.34
N GLU A 114 -2.77 -15.94 -1.23
CA GLU A 114 -3.70 -14.85 -1.49
C GLU A 114 -3.91 -14.69 -3.00
N MET A 115 -5.08 -15.08 -3.48
CA MET A 115 -5.46 -14.99 -4.89
C MET A 115 -6.84 -14.33 -5.04
N ALA A 116 -6.96 -13.33 -5.90
CA ALA A 116 -8.28 -12.90 -6.32
C ALA A 116 -8.89 -13.95 -7.28
N PRO A 117 -10.24 -14.02 -7.44
CA PRO A 117 -10.93 -15.11 -8.13
C PRO A 117 -10.43 -15.46 -9.53
N HIS A 118 -9.88 -14.50 -10.26
CA HIS A 118 -9.37 -14.67 -11.62
C HIS A 118 -7.88 -14.30 -11.77
N SER A 119 -7.13 -14.32 -10.66
CA SER A 119 -5.67 -14.12 -10.69
C SER A 119 -4.98 -15.29 -11.38
N ASP A 120 -3.81 -15.01 -11.95
CA ASP A 120 -2.93 -16.03 -12.50
C ASP A 120 -2.43 -16.96 -11.37
N VAL A 121 -2.16 -18.21 -11.72
CA VAL A 121 -1.64 -19.25 -10.83
C VAL A 121 -0.15 -19.39 -11.09
N ASP A 122 0.67 -18.79 -10.22
CA ASP A 122 2.13 -18.81 -10.39
C ASP A 122 2.74 -20.02 -9.70
N ILE A 123 3.24 -20.99 -10.48
CA ILE A 123 3.81 -22.26 -10.01
C ILE A 123 5.28 -22.38 -10.40
N ALA A 124 6.09 -22.81 -9.46
CA ALA A 124 7.46 -23.25 -9.73
C ALA A 124 7.59 -24.75 -9.45
N PHE A 125 8.15 -25.47 -10.41
CA PHE A 125 8.55 -26.85 -10.27
C PHE A 125 10.05 -26.91 -9.96
N LEU A 126 10.42 -27.60 -8.90
CA LEU A 126 11.80 -27.76 -8.50
C LEU A 126 12.24 -29.21 -8.61
N THR A 127 13.43 -29.41 -9.17
CA THR A 127 14.13 -30.69 -9.25
C THR A 127 15.49 -30.58 -8.56
N PRO A 128 16.05 -31.67 -8.02
CA PRO A 128 17.34 -31.60 -7.31
C PRO A 128 18.50 -31.25 -8.27
N ILE A 129 18.45 -31.79 -9.48
CA ILE A 129 19.42 -31.61 -10.56
C ILE A 129 18.68 -31.25 -11.84
N LYS A 130 19.37 -31.25 -12.99
CA LYS A 130 18.73 -31.09 -14.30
C LYS A 130 17.52 -32.02 -14.42
N GLN A 131 16.45 -31.55 -15.03
CA GLN A 131 15.22 -32.30 -15.23
C GLN A 131 15.49 -33.62 -15.98
N THR A 132 14.87 -34.69 -15.47
CA THR A 132 14.80 -35.96 -16.16
C THR A 132 13.62 -35.95 -17.14
N PRO A 133 13.61 -36.81 -18.19
CA PRO A 133 12.46 -36.93 -19.08
C PRO A 133 11.15 -37.23 -18.36
N TRP A 134 11.20 -38.02 -17.27
CA TRP A 134 10.02 -38.26 -16.44
C TRP A 134 9.50 -36.99 -15.78
N CYS A 135 10.37 -36.15 -15.17
CA CYS A 135 9.96 -34.87 -14.58
C CYS A 135 9.35 -33.96 -15.64
N GLU A 136 9.92 -33.91 -16.86
CA GLU A 136 9.38 -33.10 -17.95
C GLU A 136 7.96 -33.54 -18.33
N GLN A 137 7.74 -34.84 -18.50
CA GLN A 137 6.42 -35.39 -18.82
C GLN A 137 5.39 -35.12 -17.72
N VAL A 138 5.76 -35.28 -16.44
CA VAL A 138 4.87 -35.01 -15.30
C VAL A 138 4.50 -33.54 -15.25
N ILE A 139 5.47 -32.62 -15.39
CA ILE A 139 5.24 -31.18 -15.38
C ILE A 139 4.33 -30.79 -16.54
N GLU A 140 4.62 -31.24 -17.74
CA GLU A 140 3.84 -30.95 -18.94
C GLU A 140 2.39 -31.44 -18.79
N ALA A 141 2.18 -32.66 -18.32
CA ALA A 141 0.84 -33.20 -18.08
C ALA A 141 0.07 -32.37 -17.03
N MET A 142 0.71 -32.01 -15.94
CA MET A 142 0.08 -31.13 -14.92
C MET A 142 -0.34 -29.79 -15.51
N LEU A 143 0.51 -29.17 -16.33
CA LEU A 143 0.21 -27.90 -16.99
C LEU A 143 -0.96 -28.02 -17.96
N TYR A 144 -1.03 -29.11 -18.75
CA TYR A 144 -2.17 -29.36 -19.63
C TYR A 144 -3.48 -29.49 -18.86
N PHE A 145 -3.51 -30.21 -17.73
CA PHE A 145 -4.70 -30.25 -16.88
C PHE A 145 -5.11 -28.86 -16.40
N LEU A 146 -4.17 -28.05 -15.92
CA LEU A 146 -4.47 -26.70 -15.44
C LEU A 146 -4.98 -25.77 -16.56
N TRP A 147 -4.43 -25.87 -17.76
CA TRP A 147 -4.89 -25.10 -18.93
C TRP A 147 -6.27 -25.57 -19.40
N ASP A 148 -6.54 -26.88 -19.39
CA ASP A 148 -7.86 -27.44 -19.70
C ASP A 148 -8.94 -26.97 -18.73
N LEU A 149 -8.58 -26.64 -17.48
CA LEU A 149 -9.47 -25.98 -16.51
C LEU A 149 -9.69 -24.47 -16.80
N GLY A 150 -9.05 -23.92 -17.83
CA GLY A 150 -9.13 -22.49 -18.15
C GLY A 150 -8.37 -21.61 -17.17
N LEU A 151 -7.41 -22.15 -16.41
CA LEU A 151 -6.56 -21.38 -15.52
C LEU A 151 -5.42 -20.73 -16.31
N LYS A 152 -5.14 -19.47 -16.01
CA LYS A 152 -3.93 -18.80 -16.47
C LYS A 152 -2.79 -19.18 -15.54
N VAL A 153 -1.79 -19.88 -16.07
CA VAL A 153 -0.67 -20.42 -15.30
C VAL A 153 0.62 -19.74 -15.70
N GLY A 154 1.22 -19.00 -14.77
CA GLY A 154 2.62 -18.62 -14.82
C GLY A 154 3.47 -19.77 -14.29
N GLN A 155 4.38 -20.29 -15.11
CA GLN A 155 5.15 -21.46 -14.71
C GLN A 155 6.66 -21.25 -14.86
N SER A 156 7.41 -21.92 -14.00
CA SER A 156 8.85 -22.09 -14.16
C SER A 156 9.27 -23.47 -13.66
N SER A 157 10.24 -24.05 -14.32
CA SER A 157 10.82 -25.32 -13.93
C SER A 157 12.33 -25.19 -13.85
N ARG A 158 12.93 -25.53 -12.71
CA ARG A 158 14.35 -25.30 -12.44
C ARG A 158 14.94 -26.34 -11.49
N SER A 159 16.22 -26.62 -11.71
CA SER A 159 17.02 -27.29 -10.68
C SER A 159 17.31 -26.32 -9.51
N LEU A 160 17.75 -26.86 -8.36
CA LEU A 160 18.15 -26.03 -7.21
C LEU A 160 19.28 -25.06 -7.58
N ASP A 161 20.25 -25.47 -8.37
CA ASP A 161 21.36 -24.62 -8.79
C ASP A 161 20.91 -23.49 -9.71
N GLU A 162 20.01 -23.78 -10.65
CA GLU A 162 19.42 -22.77 -11.53
C GLU A 162 18.56 -21.78 -10.76
N MET A 163 17.79 -22.27 -9.79
CA MET A 163 16.97 -21.42 -8.93
C MET A 163 17.84 -20.38 -8.19
N VAL A 164 18.95 -20.82 -7.57
CA VAL A 164 19.87 -19.92 -6.86
C VAL A 164 20.52 -18.93 -7.83
N ARG A 165 21.05 -19.43 -8.96
CA ARG A 165 21.71 -18.59 -9.97
C ARG A 165 20.77 -17.49 -10.49
N MET A 166 19.55 -17.85 -10.87
CA MET A 166 18.56 -16.91 -11.40
C MET A 166 18.12 -15.90 -10.35
N ALA A 167 17.91 -16.32 -9.10
CA ALA A 167 17.51 -15.45 -8.02
C ALA A 167 18.58 -14.41 -7.63
N ARG A 168 19.87 -14.72 -7.85
CA ARG A 168 20.94 -13.76 -7.65
C ARG A 168 20.94 -12.64 -8.69
N GLY A 169 20.53 -12.94 -9.93
CA GLY A 169 20.57 -11.99 -11.05
C GLY A 169 19.27 -11.23 -11.32
N ASP A 170 18.14 -11.67 -10.77
CA ASP A 170 16.81 -11.11 -11.09
C ASP A 170 15.99 -10.85 -9.83
N LEU A 171 15.63 -9.57 -9.62
CA LEU A 171 14.84 -9.12 -8.48
C LEU A 171 13.42 -9.72 -8.46
N THR A 172 12.81 -9.91 -9.64
CA THR A 172 11.45 -10.47 -9.77
C THR A 172 11.46 -11.93 -9.34
N ILE A 173 12.43 -12.71 -9.83
CA ILE A 173 12.61 -14.12 -9.45
C ILE A 173 12.93 -14.21 -7.95
N ARG A 174 13.82 -13.36 -7.45
CA ARG A 174 14.17 -13.28 -6.03
C ARG A 174 12.94 -13.01 -5.16
N THR A 175 12.08 -12.09 -5.57
CA THR A 175 10.83 -11.77 -4.86
C THR A 175 9.83 -12.91 -4.94
N ALA A 176 9.69 -13.56 -6.10
CA ALA A 176 8.79 -14.71 -6.26
C ALA A 176 9.19 -15.88 -5.35
N LEU A 177 10.49 -16.18 -5.27
CA LEU A 177 11.03 -17.23 -4.39
C LEU A 177 10.95 -16.87 -2.90
N LEU A 178 11.10 -15.58 -2.56
CA LEU A 178 10.87 -15.09 -1.19
C LEU A 178 9.46 -15.43 -0.71
N GLU A 179 8.48 -15.41 -1.60
CA GLU A 179 7.08 -15.78 -1.33
C GLU A 179 6.80 -17.28 -1.50
N GLY A 180 7.80 -18.05 -1.89
CA GLY A 180 7.68 -19.48 -2.15
C GLY A 180 7.04 -20.25 -1.01
N ARG A 181 6.00 -21.05 -1.35
CA ARG A 181 5.24 -21.89 -0.43
C ARG A 181 5.11 -23.31 -1.01
N TYR A 182 5.38 -24.32 -0.18
CA TYR A 182 5.14 -25.71 -0.54
C TYR A 182 3.65 -25.93 -0.85
N VAL A 183 3.38 -26.55 -1.99
CA VAL A 183 2.04 -27.01 -2.36
C VAL A 183 1.95 -28.52 -2.25
N TRP A 184 2.84 -29.27 -2.96
CA TRP A 184 2.82 -30.72 -2.97
C TRP A 184 4.12 -31.31 -3.51
N GLY A 185 4.26 -32.67 -3.45
CA GLY A 185 5.42 -33.41 -3.94
C GLY A 185 6.49 -33.63 -2.87
N ASP A 186 7.77 -33.52 -3.23
CA ASP A 186 8.90 -33.78 -2.34
C ASP A 186 9.16 -32.61 -1.41
N GLN A 187 8.68 -32.70 -0.16
CA GLN A 187 8.85 -31.63 0.83
C GLN A 187 10.31 -31.44 1.26
N PRO A 188 11.14 -32.47 1.50
CA PRO A 188 12.55 -32.29 1.78
C PRO A 188 13.30 -31.48 0.70
N LEU A 189 12.95 -31.66 -0.57
CA LEU A 189 13.52 -30.86 -1.66
C LEU A 189 13.09 -29.37 -1.57
N PHE A 190 11.85 -29.10 -1.18
CA PHE A 190 11.39 -27.75 -0.92
C PHE A 190 12.16 -27.11 0.24
N ASP A 191 12.35 -27.84 1.34
CA ASP A 191 13.06 -27.34 2.52
C ASP A 191 14.53 -27.05 2.19
N GLU A 192 15.18 -27.90 1.39
CA GLU A 192 16.52 -27.67 0.86
C GLU A 192 16.57 -26.39 -0.01
N ALA A 193 15.62 -26.24 -0.93
CA ALA A 193 15.50 -25.04 -1.78
C ALA A 193 15.40 -23.76 -0.95
N GLN A 194 14.57 -23.77 0.09
CA GLN A 194 14.40 -22.64 0.98
C GLN A 194 15.65 -22.34 1.82
N ALA A 195 16.35 -23.38 2.27
CA ALA A 195 17.61 -23.23 3.01
C ALA A 195 18.69 -22.60 2.12
N ARG A 196 18.85 -23.13 0.91
CA ARG A 196 19.81 -22.60 -0.07
C ARG A 196 19.47 -21.18 -0.50
N PHE A 197 18.22 -20.86 -0.77
CA PHE A 197 17.77 -19.50 -1.08
C PHE A 197 18.17 -18.51 0.02
N ARG A 198 17.96 -18.88 1.29
CA ARG A 198 18.36 -18.02 2.43
C ARG A 198 19.86 -17.84 2.57
N ALA A 199 20.61 -18.93 2.42
CA ALA A 199 22.06 -18.92 2.63
C ALA A 199 22.81 -18.27 1.46
N GLU A 200 22.39 -18.55 0.22
CA GLU A 200 23.15 -18.21 -0.97
C GLU A 200 22.64 -16.98 -1.72
N VAL A 201 21.38 -16.56 -1.48
CA VAL A 201 20.77 -15.42 -2.19
C VAL A 201 20.46 -14.26 -1.23
N VAL A 202 19.84 -14.55 -0.07
CA VAL A 202 19.40 -13.49 0.86
C VAL A 202 20.54 -12.95 1.69
N ALA A 203 21.40 -13.83 2.22
CA ALA A 203 22.47 -13.41 3.12
C ALA A 203 23.45 -12.46 2.44
N GLY A 204 23.64 -11.27 3.00
CA GLY A 204 24.57 -10.26 2.52
C GLY A 204 24.05 -9.36 1.39
N THR A 205 22.81 -9.55 0.92
CA THR A 205 22.21 -8.76 -0.17
C THR A 205 21.03 -7.90 0.30
N GLU A 206 20.88 -7.73 1.62
CA GLU A 206 19.72 -7.07 2.23
C GLU A 206 19.58 -5.61 1.79
N ARG A 207 20.71 -4.88 1.72
CA ARG A 207 20.73 -3.47 1.31
C ARG A 207 20.35 -3.30 -0.16
N ASP A 208 20.90 -4.16 -1.01
CA ASP A 208 20.65 -4.10 -2.46
C ASP A 208 19.16 -4.40 -2.73
N PHE A 209 18.62 -5.43 -2.08
CA PHE A 209 17.19 -5.78 -2.19
C PHE A 209 16.28 -4.61 -1.81
N ILE A 210 16.56 -3.90 -0.70
CA ILE A 210 15.78 -2.73 -0.29
C ILE A 210 15.84 -1.65 -1.37
N THR A 211 17.05 -1.31 -1.81
CA THR A 211 17.27 -0.24 -2.80
C THR A 211 16.56 -0.55 -4.10
N GLU A 212 16.69 -1.77 -4.62
CA GLU A 212 16.05 -2.21 -5.85
C GLU A 212 14.51 -2.23 -5.71
N LYS A 213 13.97 -2.72 -4.58
CA LYS A 213 12.51 -2.76 -4.33
C LYS A 213 11.89 -1.37 -4.20
N LEU A 214 12.59 -0.44 -3.59
CA LEU A 214 12.14 0.94 -3.51
C LEU A 214 12.24 1.65 -4.88
N GLY A 215 13.28 1.35 -5.65
CA GLY A 215 13.41 1.79 -7.04
C GLY A 215 12.23 1.31 -7.89
N GLU A 216 11.95 0.00 -7.88
CA GLU A 216 10.79 -0.60 -8.59
C GLU A 216 9.46 0.05 -8.19
N ARG A 217 9.24 0.29 -6.88
CA ARG A 217 8.04 0.98 -6.39
C ARG A 217 7.93 2.39 -6.96
N ASN A 218 9.01 3.16 -6.92
CA ASN A 218 9.01 4.54 -7.38
C ASN A 218 8.76 4.63 -8.90
N GLU A 219 9.38 3.75 -9.69
CA GLU A 219 9.14 3.67 -11.13
C GLU A 219 7.69 3.26 -11.46
N ARG A 220 7.10 2.34 -10.68
CA ARG A 220 5.68 1.98 -10.80
C ARG A 220 4.79 3.18 -10.53
N HIS A 221 5.03 3.95 -9.45
CA HIS A 221 4.26 5.14 -9.13
C HIS A 221 4.33 6.17 -10.25
N LYS A 222 5.52 6.47 -10.78
CA LYS A 222 5.69 7.40 -11.92
C LYS A 222 4.88 6.97 -13.15
N ARG A 223 4.94 5.68 -13.52
CA ARG A 223 4.16 5.15 -14.67
C ARG A 223 2.66 5.28 -14.50
N LEU A 224 2.15 5.29 -13.28
CA LEU A 224 0.73 5.38 -12.96
C LEU A 224 0.28 6.80 -12.58
N GLY A 225 1.08 7.83 -12.90
CA GLY A 225 0.74 9.23 -12.71
C GLY A 225 1.12 9.80 -11.36
N ASP A 226 1.86 9.07 -10.53
CA ASP A 226 2.42 9.46 -9.21
C ASP A 226 1.42 10.09 -8.22
N SER A 227 0.12 9.91 -8.44
CA SER A 227 -0.97 10.39 -7.60
C SER A 227 -1.70 9.25 -6.90
N ARG A 228 -2.14 9.51 -5.65
CA ARG A 228 -3.06 8.63 -4.92
C ARG A 228 -4.53 8.92 -5.26
N TYR A 229 -4.79 10.05 -5.88
CA TYR A 229 -6.13 10.58 -6.14
C TYR A 229 -6.53 10.45 -7.61
N VAL A 230 -6.07 9.38 -8.25
CA VAL A 230 -6.49 9.03 -9.61
C VAL A 230 -7.96 8.65 -9.58
N VAL A 231 -8.76 9.22 -10.47
CA VAL A 231 -10.23 9.06 -10.49
C VAL A 231 -10.65 7.62 -10.73
N GLU A 232 -9.91 6.88 -11.57
CA GLU A 232 -10.06 5.46 -11.83
C GLU A 232 -8.79 4.71 -11.37
N PRO A 233 -8.60 4.50 -10.05
CA PRO A 233 -7.36 3.98 -9.52
C PRO A 233 -7.20 2.49 -9.80
N ASN A 234 -5.94 2.04 -9.92
CA ASN A 234 -5.60 0.63 -9.88
C ASN A 234 -5.44 0.19 -8.42
N VAL A 235 -6.29 -0.72 -7.96
CA VAL A 235 -6.36 -1.18 -6.56
C VAL A 235 -5.10 -1.91 -6.12
N LYS A 236 -4.44 -2.60 -7.05
CA LYS A 236 -3.24 -3.39 -6.80
C LYS A 236 -1.97 -2.56 -6.96
N GLU A 237 -1.79 -1.94 -8.13
CA GLU A 237 -0.52 -1.33 -8.52
C GLU A 237 -0.47 0.19 -8.26
N GLY A 238 -1.63 0.84 -8.04
CA GLY A 238 -1.72 2.28 -7.79
C GLY A 238 -0.98 2.71 -6.54
N LYS A 239 -0.59 3.98 -6.48
CA LYS A 239 0.08 4.58 -5.32
C LYS A 239 -0.84 4.52 -4.09
N GLY A 240 -0.37 3.86 -3.03
CA GLY A 240 -1.18 3.57 -1.84
C GLY A 240 -2.06 2.31 -1.96
N GLY A 241 -1.92 1.51 -3.02
CA GLY A 241 -2.63 0.24 -3.22
C GLY A 241 -1.94 -0.97 -2.57
N LEU A 242 -2.45 -2.17 -2.87
CA LEU A 242 -1.97 -3.43 -2.28
C LEU A 242 -0.48 -3.68 -2.48
N ARG A 243 0.07 -3.30 -3.64
CA ARG A 243 1.49 -3.54 -3.95
C ARG A 243 2.43 -2.77 -3.01
N ASP A 244 2.01 -1.61 -2.51
CA ASP A 244 2.80 -0.86 -1.54
C ASP A 244 2.85 -1.60 -0.19
N LEU A 245 1.74 -2.16 0.28
CA LEU A 245 1.71 -3.02 1.47
C LEU A 245 2.57 -4.28 1.30
N HIS A 246 2.48 -4.92 0.12
CA HIS A 246 3.33 -6.07 -0.20
C HIS A 246 4.82 -5.71 -0.19
N THR A 247 5.18 -4.51 -0.67
CA THR A 247 6.58 -4.04 -0.66
C THR A 247 7.11 -3.96 0.78
N LEU A 248 6.34 -3.43 1.73
CA LEU A 248 6.71 -3.39 3.15
C LEU A 248 6.90 -4.81 3.71
N TYR A 249 5.96 -5.71 3.39
CA TYR A 249 6.03 -7.10 3.84
C TYR A 249 7.25 -7.83 3.26
N TRP A 250 7.55 -7.66 1.96
CA TRP A 250 8.73 -8.27 1.33
C TRP A 250 10.03 -7.81 1.96
N ILE A 251 10.17 -6.50 2.22
CA ILE A 251 11.34 -5.94 2.89
C ILE A 251 11.47 -6.53 4.30
N GLY A 252 10.38 -6.55 5.07
CA GLY A 252 10.36 -7.17 6.41
C GLY A 252 10.72 -8.65 6.37
N LYS A 253 10.17 -9.41 5.42
CA LYS A 253 10.45 -10.84 5.23
C LYS A 253 11.91 -11.10 4.84
N TYR A 254 12.46 -10.27 3.98
CA TYR A 254 13.85 -10.40 3.52
C TYR A 254 14.86 -10.12 4.64
N LEU A 255 14.65 -9.03 5.39
CA LEU A 255 15.54 -8.57 6.46
C LEU A 255 15.45 -9.39 7.74
N HIS A 256 14.23 -9.65 8.17
CA HIS A 256 13.95 -10.19 9.51
C HIS A 256 13.38 -11.60 9.48
N LYS A 257 13.25 -12.22 8.29
CA LYS A 257 12.71 -13.57 8.11
C LYS A 257 11.28 -13.72 8.67
N VAL A 258 10.51 -12.63 8.73
CA VAL A 258 9.13 -12.66 9.22
C VAL A 258 8.29 -13.62 8.35
N ARG A 259 7.42 -14.38 8.98
CA ARG A 259 6.54 -15.36 8.32
C ARG A 259 5.16 -14.81 8.04
N ASP A 260 4.71 -13.89 8.89
CA ASP A 260 3.42 -13.22 8.80
C ASP A 260 3.61 -11.70 8.98
N SER A 261 2.71 -10.91 8.40
CA SER A 261 2.77 -9.44 8.50
C SER A 261 2.62 -8.92 9.94
N SER A 262 2.03 -9.70 10.86
CA SER A 262 1.95 -9.34 12.29
C SER A 262 3.33 -9.28 12.97
N GLU A 263 4.28 -10.09 12.49
CA GLU A 263 5.63 -10.10 13.02
C GLU A 263 6.41 -8.80 12.71
N LEU A 264 5.91 -7.94 11.79
CA LEU A 264 6.46 -6.60 11.58
C LEU A 264 6.40 -5.74 12.86
N VAL A 265 5.45 -6.03 13.75
CA VAL A 265 5.37 -5.40 15.07
C VAL A 265 6.48 -5.92 15.99
N THR A 266 6.69 -7.23 16.01
CA THR A 266 7.69 -7.88 16.86
C THR A 266 9.12 -7.42 16.52
N VAL A 267 9.40 -7.21 15.23
CA VAL A 267 10.71 -6.72 14.75
C VAL A 267 10.83 -5.19 14.79
N GLY A 268 9.82 -4.48 15.31
CA GLY A 268 9.86 -3.04 15.53
C GLY A 268 9.74 -2.19 14.27
N LEU A 269 9.28 -2.74 13.15
CA LEU A 269 9.05 -2.00 11.89
C LEU A 269 7.71 -1.29 11.87
N LEU A 270 6.73 -1.78 12.63
CA LEU A 270 5.43 -1.15 12.85
C LEU A 270 5.06 -1.20 14.32
N THR A 271 4.38 -0.18 14.81
CA THR A 271 3.70 -0.23 16.11
C THR A 271 2.41 -1.06 16.01
N PRO A 272 1.85 -1.55 17.14
CA PRO A 272 0.55 -2.25 17.12
C PRO A 272 -0.60 -1.41 16.53
N ALA A 273 -0.56 -0.08 16.70
CA ALA A 273 -1.55 0.83 16.14
C ALA A 273 -1.41 0.95 14.61
N GLU A 274 -0.18 1.09 14.12
CA GLU A 274 0.13 1.12 12.68
C GLU A 274 -0.22 -0.21 12.01
N TYR A 275 0.07 -1.33 12.66
CA TYR A 275 -0.32 -2.64 12.14
C TYR A 275 -1.84 -2.82 12.04
N ARG A 276 -2.63 -2.31 12.99
CA ARG A 276 -4.09 -2.30 12.85
C ARG A 276 -4.56 -1.47 11.64
N LYS A 277 -3.92 -0.33 11.37
CA LYS A 277 -4.19 0.48 10.17
C LYS A 277 -3.79 -0.27 8.90
N PHE A 278 -2.61 -0.91 8.89
CA PHE A 278 -2.13 -1.78 7.81
C PHE A 278 -3.15 -2.87 7.47
N ARG A 279 -3.59 -3.62 8.47
CA ARG A 279 -4.56 -4.72 8.31
C ARG A 279 -5.89 -4.24 7.75
N ARG A 280 -6.40 -3.13 8.25
CA ARG A 280 -7.67 -2.54 7.77
C ARG A 280 -7.60 -2.12 6.31
N ALA A 281 -6.51 -1.50 5.91
CA ALA A 281 -6.29 -1.11 4.51
C ALA A 281 -6.16 -2.34 3.61
N GLU A 282 -5.39 -3.34 4.04
CA GLU A 282 -5.21 -4.60 3.32
C GLU A 282 -6.54 -5.35 3.14
N ASP A 283 -7.33 -5.53 4.22
CA ASP A 283 -8.64 -6.18 4.17
C ASP A 283 -9.60 -5.45 3.21
N PHE A 284 -9.59 -4.12 3.23
CA PHE A 284 -10.42 -3.30 2.35
C PHE A 284 -10.02 -3.46 0.87
N PHE A 285 -8.75 -3.29 0.54
CA PHE A 285 -8.29 -3.41 -0.85
C PHE A 285 -8.47 -4.82 -1.41
N TRP A 286 -8.30 -5.85 -0.58
CA TRP A 286 -8.61 -7.22 -0.98
C TRP A 286 -10.11 -7.41 -1.25
N ALA A 287 -11.00 -6.82 -0.44
CA ALA A 287 -12.43 -6.88 -0.69
C ALA A 287 -12.78 -6.21 -2.03
N VAL A 288 -12.30 -4.97 -2.26
CA VAL A 288 -12.52 -4.27 -3.54
C VAL A 288 -12.02 -5.10 -4.72
N ARG A 289 -10.82 -5.68 -4.62
CA ARG A 289 -10.21 -6.48 -5.68
C ARG A 289 -10.99 -7.76 -5.97
N CYS A 290 -11.43 -8.48 -4.93
CA CYS A 290 -12.24 -9.69 -5.10
C CYS A 290 -13.60 -9.38 -5.73
N HIS A 291 -14.25 -8.27 -5.35
CA HIS A 291 -15.48 -7.82 -5.99
C HIS A 291 -15.26 -7.45 -7.46
N LEU A 292 -14.19 -6.71 -7.79
CA LEU A 292 -13.85 -6.38 -9.18
C LEU A 292 -13.71 -7.64 -10.04
N HIS A 293 -12.93 -8.63 -9.59
CA HIS A 293 -12.76 -9.89 -10.32
C HIS A 293 -14.07 -10.66 -10.45
N THR A 294 -14.92 -10.65 -9.42
CA THR A 294 -16.23 -11.34 -9.45
C THR A 294 -17.20 -10.67 -10.43
N ILE A 295 -17.21 -9.34 -10.48
CA ILE A 295 -18.07 -8.54 -11.38
C ILE A 295 -17.63 -8.75 -12.83
N THR A 296 -16.35 -8.56 -13.10
CA THR A 296 -15.81 -8.53 -14.46
C THR A 296 -15.51 -9.93 -15.02
N ARG A 297 -15.51 -10.96 -14.17
CA ARG A 297 -15.10 -12.35 -14.49
C ARG A 297 -13.71 -12.44 -15.14
N ARG A 298 -12.84 -11.49 -14.83
CA ARG A 298 -11.44 -11.42 -15.29
C ARG A 298 -10.54 -10.76 -14.24
N ALA A 299 -9.23 -10.81 -14.47
CA ALA A 299 -8.23 -10.16 -13.63
C ALA A 299 -8.24 -8.63 -13.84
N GLU A 300 -9.29 -7.94 -13.36
CA GLU A 300 -9.42 -6.50 -13.45
C GLU A 300 -9.06 -5.85 -12.13
N ASP A 301 -8.04 -4.99 -12.16
CA ASP A 301 -7.56 -4.27 -10.99
C ASP A 301 -7.82 -2.75 -11.09
N ARG A 302 -8.35 -2.24 -12.22
CA ARG A 302 -8.71 -0.84 -12.41
C ARG A 302 -10.16 -0.60 -12.01
N LEU A 303 -10.36 0.34 -11.12
CA LEU A 303 -11.66 0.72 -10.58
C LEU A 303 -12.27 1.83 -11.43
N THR A 304 -12.84 1.47 -12.60
CA THR A 304 -13.50 2.40 -13.52
C THR A 304 -14.80 2.96 -12.91
N PHE A 305 -15.30 4.07 -13.44
CA PHE A 305 -16.53 4.73 -12.93
C PHE A 305 -17.71 3.79 -12.80
N ASP A 306 -17.95 2.93 -13.79
CA ASP A 306 -19.07 1.97 -13.74
C ASP A 306 -18.83 0.94 -12.64
N LEU A 307 -17.61 0.44 -12.50
CA LEU A 307 -17.26 -0.53 -11.47
C LEU A 307 -17.30 0.08 -10.07
N GLN A 308 -17.02 1.37 -9.90
CA GLN A 308 -17.14 2.07 -8.61
C GLN A 308 -18.56 1.95 -8.05
N ARG A 309 -19.60 2.13 -8.90
CA ARG A 309 -21.02 2.01 -8.48
C ARG A 309 -21.34 0.59 -8.04
N GLU A 310 -20.95 -0.41 -8.84
CA GLU A 310 -21.27 -1.80 -8.55
C GLU A 310 -20.51 -2.32 -7.33
N VAL A 311 -19.23 -1.98 -7.18
CA VAL A 311 -18.44 -2.33 -5.99
C VAL A 311 -18.99 -1.64 -4.75
N ALA A 312 -19.35 -0.35 -4.82
CA ALA A 312 -19.95 0.37 -3.70
C ALA A 312 -21.23 -0.31 -3.21
N ALA A 313 -22.11 -0.71 -4.15
CA ALA A 313 -23.36 -1.41 -3.83
C ALA A 313 -23.08 -2.79 -3.19
N ARG A 314 -22.18 -3.61 -3.77
CA ARG A 314 -21.81 -4.92 -3.21
C ARG A 314 -21.15 -4.82 -1.84
N MET A 315 -20.36 -3.78 -1.60
CA MET A 315 -19.74 -3.50 -0.30
C MET A 315 -20.69 -2.78 0.67
N GLN A 316 -21.99 -2.67 0.34
CA GLN A 316 -23.05 -2.14 1.19
C GLN A 316 -22.83 -0.68 1.62
N PHE A 317 -22.19 0.13 0.76
CA PHE A 317 -22.22 1.56 0.95
C PHE A 317 -23.60 2.09 0.57
N ALA A 318 -24.22 2.88 1.46
CA ALA A 318 -25.54 3.47 1.27
C ALA A 318 -25.45 4.99 1.08
N ASP A 319 -26.43 5.55 0.39
CA ASP A 319 -26.59 6.99 0.29
C ASP A 319 -26.85 7.62 1.67
N ARG A 320 -26.40 8.84 1.86
CA ARG A 320 -26.68 9.68 3.03
C ARG A 320 -27.03 11.10 2.56
N PRO A 321 -27.75 11.89 3.35
CA PRO A 321 -28.02 13.28 3.00
C PRO A 321 -26.73 14.00 2.56
N GLY A 322 -26.74 14.54 1.34
CA GLY A 322 -25.59 15.23 0.73
C GLY A 322 -24.46 14.37 0.20
N LYS A 323 -24.56 13.02 0.24
CA LYS A 323 -23.50 12.13 -0.28
C LYS A 323 -24.05 10.82 -0.83
N SER A 324 -23.70 10.50 -2.06
CA SER A 324 -24.02 9.20 -2.66
C SER A 324 -23.18 8.07 -2.09
N ALA A 325 -23.66 6.83 -2.29
CA ALA A 325 -22.94 5.61 -1.93
C ALA A 325 -21.54 5.53 -2.57
N VAL A 326 -21.45 5.92 -3.85
CA VAL A 326 -20.18 5.93 -4.61
C VAL A 326 -19.20 6.93 -4.05
N GLU A 327 -19.63 8.16 -3.76
CA GLU A 327 -18.79 9.17 -3.16
C GLU A 327 -18.24 8.74 -1.79
N ARG A 328 -19.09 8.13 -0.97
CA ARG A 328 -18.69 7.58 0.34
C ARG A 328 -17.68 6.44 0.20
N PHE A 329 -17.90 5.55 -0.78
CA PHE A 329 -16.98 4.47 -1.11
C PHE A 329 -15.63 5.02 -1.57
N MET A 330 -15.61 5.96 -2.53
CA MET A 330 -14.38 6.54 -3.04
C MET A 330 -13.65 7.38 -2.00
N GLN A 331 -14.37 8.12 -1.16
CA GLN A 331 -13.78 8.80 -0.01
C GLN A 331 -13.07 7.82 0.92
N TYR A 332 -13.68 6.68 1.21
CA TYR A 332 -13.06 5.65 2.03
C TYR A 332 -11.86 5.00 1.34
N PHE A 333 -11.95 4.75 0.03
CA PHE A 333 -10.85 4.26 -0.80
C PHE A 333 -9.61 5.16 -0.70
N PHE A 334 -9.77 6.45 -0.94
CA PHE A 334 -8.67 7.42 -0.87
C PHE A 334 -8.11 7.57 0.55
N LEU A 335 -8.97 7.46 1.57
CA LEU A 335 -8.52 7.43 2.96
C LEU A 335 -7.59 6.23 3.21
N GLN A 336 -7.96 5.03 2.74
CA GLN A 336 -7.10 3.85 2.87
C GLN A 336 -5.80 4.01 2.09
N ALA A 337 -5.83 4.54 0.86
CA ALA A 337 -4.63 4.81 0.06
C ALA A 337 -3.69 5.82 0.75
N LYS A 338 -4.25 6.86 1.40
CA LYS A 338 -3.49 7.81 2.23
C LYS A 338 -2.82 7.11 3.42
N ILE A 339 -3.57 6.26 4.12
CA ILE A 339 -3.05 5.48 5.27
C ILE A 339 -1.87 4.61 4.84
N VAL A 340 -1.99 3.89 3.71
CA VAL A 340 -0.90 3.06 3.17
C VAL A 340 0.34 3.91 2.85
N GLY A 341 0.15 5.07 2.22
CA GLY A 341 1.25 5.98 1.93
C GLY A 341 1.96 6.48 3.19
N HIS A 342 1.20 6.80 4.24
CA HIS A 342 1.76 7.19 5.53
C HIS A 342 2.54 6.04 6.20
N LEU A 343 1.95 4.84 6.25
CA LEU A 343 2.61 3.65 6.78
C LEU A 343 3.91 3.34 6.05
N THR A 344 3.92 3.52 4.72
CA THR A 344 5.13 3.34 3.92
C THR A 344 6.24 4.31 4.34
N GLY A 345 5.91 5.58 4.52
CA GLY A 345 6.87 6.60 4.98
C GLY A 345 7.45 6.26 6.35
N LEU A 346 6.62 5.91 7.33
CA LEU A 346 7.04 5.51 8.68
C LEU A 346 7.93 4.28 8.66
N PHE A 347 7.55 3.26 7.89
CA PHE A 347 8.32 2.02 7.77
C PHE A 347 9.72 2.27 7.20
N LEU A 348 9.82 3.07 6.14
CA LEU A 348 11.12 3.40 5.52
C LEU A 348 12.05 4.13 6.49
N ALA A 349 11.52 5.04 7.25
CA ALA A 349 12.27 5.75 8.26
C ALA A 349 12.80 4.84 9.37
N GLN A 350 11.97 3.91 9.83
CA GLN A 350 12.38 2.93 10.81
C GLN A 350 13.51 2.03 10.29
N LEU A 351 13.44 1.68 8.99
CA LEU A 351 14.52 0.94 8.32
C LEU A 351 15.83 1.72 8.31
N GLU A 352 15.79 3.00 7.98
CA GLU A 352 16.98 3.86 7.95
C GLU A 352 17.60 4.00 9.34
N GLU A 353 16.79 4.18 10.36
CA GLU A 353 17.25 4.25 11.75
C GLU A 353 17.93 2.94 12.19
N GLN A 354 17.32 1.79 11.89
CA GLN A 354 17.90 0.48 12.20
C GLN A 354 19.22 0.23 11.43
N SER A 355 19.29 0.67 10.18
CA SER A 355 20.49 0.55 9.34
C SER A 355 21.61 1.46 9.81
N GLY A 356 21.31 2.68 10.28
CA GLY A 356 22.28 3.63 10.83
C GLY A 356 22.92 3.15 12.14
N LYS A 357 22.20 2.37 12.95
CA LYS A 357 22.72 1.80 14.21
C LYS A 357 23.70 0.64 14.01
N LYS A 358 23.72 -0.01 12.84
CA LYS A 358 24.56 -1.17 12.52
C LYS A 358 25.91 -0.83 11.85
N GLN A 359 26.22 0.44 11.59
CA GLN A 359 27.54 0.79 11.07
C GLN A 359 28.61 0.55 12.15
N PRO A 360 29.65 -0.27 11.88
CA PRO A 360 30.78 -0.38 12.81
C PRO A 360 31.42 1.00 12.96
N ARG A 361 31.61 1.43 14.20
CA ARG A 361 32.39 2.62 14.53
C ARG A 361 33.84 2.37 14.09
N GLY A 362 34.13 2.55 12.81
CA GLY A 362 35.49 2.56 12.28
C GLY A 362 36.26 3.79 12.81
N LEU A 363 37.58 3.66 12.94
CA LEU A 363 38.54 4.57 13.53
C LEU A 363 38.62 6.03 13.00
N LEU A 364 37.65 6.46 12.18
CA LEU A 364 37.49 7.85 11.71
C LEU A 364 36.28 8.57 12.35
N ALA A 365 35.83 8.15 13.53
CA ALA A 365 34.82 8.85 14.33
C ALA A 365 35.24 10.24 14.86
N GLY A 366 36.34 10.81 14.36
CA GLY A 366 36.83 12.14 14.71
C GLY A 366 36.10 13.31 14.07
N PHE A 367 35.39 13.08 12.97
CA PHE A 367 34.45 14.07 12.45
C PHE A 367 33.08 13.80 13.05
N ARG A 368 32.85 14.29 14.26
CA ARG A 368 31.51 14.52 14.82
C ARG A 368 30.71 15.25 13.75
N ALA A 369 29.75 14.60 13.11
CA ALA A 369 28.70 15.29 12.37
C ALA A 369 28.13 16.30 13.36
N ARG A 370 28.47 17.59 13.19
CA ARG A 370 27.94 18.68 14.01
C ARG A 370 26.43 18.54 13.97
N ARG A 371 25.82 18.31 15.13
CA ARG A 371 24.36 18.39 15.27
C ARG A 371 23.98 19.78 14.77
N ARG A 372 23.48 19.86 13.54
CA ARG A 372 22.95 21.11 13.02
C ARG A 372 21.60 21.30 13.71
N ILE A 373 21.44 22.41 14.38
CA ILE A 373 20.15 22.82 14.96
C ILE A 373 19.65 23.97 14.11
N VAL A 374 18.40 23.90 13.64
CA VAL A 374 17.72 24.93 12.89
C VAL A 374 16.53 25.37 13.71
N SER A 375 16.55 26.61 14.24
CA SER A 375 15.47 27.19 15.08
C SER A 375 15.02 26.25 16.23
N GLY A 376 15.96 25.60 16.91
CA GLY A 376 15.65 24.67 18.00
C GLY A 376 15.38 23.21 17.57
N TYR A 377 15.23 22.95 16.28
CA TYR A 377 15.00 21.61 15.74
C TYR A 377 16.31 20.92 15.38
N PRO A 378 16.57 19.70 15.86
CA PRO A 378 17.74 18.93 15.48
C PRO A 378 17.63 18.43 14.05
N VAL A 379 18.73 18.52 13.30
CA VAL A 379 18.82 18.03 11.92
C VAL A 379 19.82 16.87 11.85
N PHE A 380 19.36 15.72 11.31
CA PHE A 380 20.15 14.53 11.12
C PHE A 380 19.99 14.00 9.69
N GLY A 381 21.08 13.76 8.98
CA GLY A 381 21.04 13.17 7.65
C GLY A 381 20.17 13.91 6.63
N GLY A 382 20.11 15.26 6.71
CA GLY A 382 19.26 16.07 5.84
C GLY A 382 17.80 16.15 6.27
N ARG A 383 17.46 15.63 7.47
CA ARG A 383 16.07 15.63 7.99
C ARG A 383 15.97 16.44 9.28
N ILE A 384 14.93 17.29 9.36
CA ILE A 384 14.59 18.06 10.55
C ILE A 384 13.71 17.21 11.48
N ASN A 385 14.04 17.15 12.77
CA ASN A 385 13.33 16.38 13.78
C ASN A 385 12.90 17.28 14.94
N VAL A 386 12.13 16.76 15.89
CA VAL A 386 11.75 17.46 17.12
C VAL A 386 12.67 17.05 18.27
N PRO A 387 12.95 17.95 19.24
CA PRO A 387 13.80 17.64 20.38
C PRO A 387 13.17 16.68 21.38
N THR A 388 11.85 16.76 21.57
CA THR A 388 11.07 15.98 22.56
C THR A 388 9.73 15.54 21.98
N ASP A 389 9.14 14.51 22.55
CA ASP A 389 7.81 14.03 22.18
C ASP A 389 6.68 15.01 22.50
N SER A 390 6.91 15.92 23.49
CA SER A 390 5.97 16.98 23.87
C SER A 390 6.07 18.25 23.02
N TRP A 391 7.05 18.33 22.10
CA TRP A 391 7.42 19.57 21.40
C TRP A 391 6.25 20.30 20.73
N PHE A 392 5.36 19.59 20.09
CA PHE A 392 4.16 20.16 19.47
C PHE A 392 3.00 20.36 20.45
N ALA A 393 2.97 19.63 21.56
CA ALA A 393 1.97 19.83 22.61
C ALA A 393 2.26 21.07 23.44
N GLU A 394 3.53 21.43 23.64
CA GLU A 394 3.97 22.63 24.34
C GLU A 394 3.65 23.90 23.55
N ASP A 395 3.74 23.86 22.24
CA ASP A 395 3.42 24.96 21.35
C ASP A 395 2.90 24.43 20.00
N PRO A 396 1.57 24.45 19.76
CA PRO A 396 0.95 23.96 18.52
C PRO A 396 1.42 24.69 17.24
N VAL A 397 1.96 25.91 17.35
CA VAL A 397 2.49 26.67 16.21
C VAL A 397 3.67 25.94 15.57
N ARG A 398 4.44 25.26 16.38
CA ARG A 398 5.58 24.45 15.93
C ARG A 398 5.21 23.35 14.92
N LEU A 399 3.91 22.97 14.87
CA LEU A 399 3.40 22.09 13.83
C LEU A 399 3.49 22.70 12.42
N LEU A 400 3.31 24.01 12.29
CA LEU A 400 3.46 24.70 11.01
C LEU A 400 4.92 25.09 10.78
N GLU A 401 5.59 25.55 11.83
CA GLU A 401 7.00 25.98 11.79
C GLU A 401 7.93 24.89 11.22
N ILE A 402 7.75 23.62 11.59
CA ILE A 402 8.60 22.54 11.10
C ILE A 402 8.53 22.38 9.56
N PHE A 403 7.34 22.61 8.95
CA PHE A 403 7.19 22.54 7.49
C PHE A 403 7.89 23.72 6.81
N VAL A 404 7.74 24.91 7.35
CA VAL A 404 8.40 26.12 6.83
C VAL A 404 9.91 25.95 6.92
N LEU A 405 10.44 25.50 8.05
CA LEU A 405 11.87 25.29 8.24
C LEU A 405 12.42 24.18 7.34
N ALA A 406 11.65 23.12 7.13
CA ALA A 406 12.04 22.04 6.22
C ALA A 406 12.15 22.54 4.78
N ASP A 407 11.15 23.27 4.28
CA ASP A 407 11.12 23.83 2.93
C ASP A 407 12.23 24.87 2.72
N THR A 408 12.34 25.85 3.63
CA THR A 408 13.32 26.94 3.55
C THR A 408 14.78 26.45 3.57
N ASN A 409 15.05 25.33 4.26
CA ASN A 409 16.40 24.79 4.39
C ASN A 409 16.66 23.60 3.45
N GLY A 410 15.71 23.24 2.57
CA GLY A 410 15.82 22.08 1.68
C GLY A 410 15.97 20.77 2.46
N LEU A 411 15.28 20.64 3.60
CA LEU A 411 15.33 19.48 4.48
C LEU A 411 14.06 18.64 4.34
N GLU A 412 14.18 17.34 4.54
CA GLU A 412 13.03 16.48 4.76
C GLU A 412 12.60 16.50 6.23
N ILE A 413 11.33 16.23 6.52
CA ILE A 413 10.86 16.09 7.90
C ILE A 413 11.11 14.66 8.38
N HIS A 414 11.71 14.54 9.57
CA HIS A 414 11.98 13.23 10.16
C HIS A 414 10.65 12.54 10.52
N PRO A 415 10.51 11.25 10.25
CA PRO A 415 9.27 10.52 10.52
C PRO A 415 8.82 10.50 11.98
N ASP A 416 9.74 10.53 12.94
CA ASP A 416 9.37 10.65 14.34
C ASP A 416 8.68 11.98 14.62
N ALA A 417 9.17 13.09 14.05
CA ALA A 417 8.48 14.37 14.10
C ALA A 417 7.07 14.28 13.51
N MET A 418 6.90 13.55 12.39
CA MET A 418 5.58 13.31 11.80
C MET A 418 4.68 12.43 12.68
N ARG A 419 5.23 11.40 13.37
CA ARG A 419 4.47 10.59 14.34
C ARG A 419 3.96 11.46 15.49
N ILE A 420 4.84 12.25 16.08
CA ILE A 420 4.53 13.12 17.21
C ILE A 420 3.48 14.16 16.79
N ALA A 421 3.61 14.74 15.60
CA ALA A 421 2.62 15.67 15.05
C ALA A 421 1.23 15.04 14.92
N VAL A 422 1.13 13.84 14.36
CA VAL A 422 -0.14 13.11 14.22
C VAL A 422 -0.74 12.77 15.58
N THR A 423 0.07 12.32 16.54
CA THR A 423 -0.40 12.00 17.90
C THR A 423 -0.89 13.24 18.63
N GLY A 424 -0.21 14.37 18.48
CA GLY A 424 -0.62 15.66 19.06
C GLY A 424 -1.97 16.14 18.50
N ILE A 425 -2.18 16.01 17.19
CA ILE A 425 -3.46 16.38 16.56
C ILE A 425 -4.60 15.44 16.99
N GLU A 426 -4.36 14.12 17.11
CA GLU A 426 -5.36 13.17 17.59
C GLU A 426 -5.72 13.44 19.07
N LEU A 427 -4.75 13.80 19.91
CA LEU A 427 -4.97 14.13 21.31
C LEU A 427 -5.81 15.40 21.46
N GLN A 428 -5.51 16.45 20.71
CA GLN A 428 -6.31 17.70 20.71
C GLN A 428 -7.74 17.44 20.21
N ARG A 429 -7.95 16.60 19.20
CA ARG A 429 -9.30 16.20 18.75
C ARG A 429 -10.08 15.44 19.83
N LEU A 430 -9.44 14.56 20.57
CA LEU A 430 -10.08 13.82 21.66
C LEU A 430 -10.43 14.75 22.83
N LEU A 431 -9.60 15.72 23.13
CA LEU A 431 -9.85 16.71 24.18
C LEU A 431 -10.97 17.70 23.79
N SER A 432 -11.00 18.14 22.54
CA SER A 432 -12.07 19.01 22.02
C SER A 432 -13.41 18.28 21.79
N GLY A 433 -13.37 16.96 21.49
CA GLY A 433 -14.57 16.14 21.31
C GLY A 433 -15.28 15.73 22.61
N ARG A 434 -14.63 15.86 23.77
CA ARG A 434 -15.26 15.59 25.08
C ARG A 434 -16.17 16.72 25.59
N SER A 435 -16.20 17.87 24.93
CA SER A 435 -17.09 19.02 25.27
C SER A 435 -18.49 18.92 24.65
N GLY A 436 -18.87 17.80 24.03
CA GLY A 436 -20.08 17.66 23.21
C GLY A 436 -21.18 16.76 23.76
N ILE A 437 -21.38 16.65 25.07
CA ILE A 437 -22.62 16.10 25.66
C ILE A 437 -23.10 17.03 26.78
N GLY A 438 -23.98 17.93 26.41
CA GLY A 438 -24.70 18.80 27.34
C GLY A 438 -24.98 20.16 26.72
N ARG A 439 -26.25 20.54 26.61
CA ARG A 439 -26.84 21.82 26.21
C ARG A 439 -25.85 22.96 25.96
N PRO A 440 -26.09 23.87 25.01
CA PRO A 440 -25.26 25.06 24.83
C PRO A 440 -25.37 25.94 26.08
N VAL A 441 -24.47 25.73 27.01
CA VAL A 441 -24.12 26.74 27.99
C VAL A 441 -23.18 27.67 27.22
N GLN A 442 -23.63 28.86 26.94
CA GLN A 442 -22.73 29.93 26.53
C GLN A 442 -21.64 30.00 27.61
N PRO A 443 -20.38 29.71 27.28
CA PRO A 443 -19.32 30.07 28.22
C PRO A 443 -19.19 31.59 28.17
N GLU A 444 -19.66 32.26 29.17
CA GLU A 444 -19.06 33.55 29.56
C GLU A 444 -17.60 33.24 29.90
N ILE A 445 -16.74 33.21 28.90
CA ILE A 445 -15.31 33.26 29.10
C ILE A 445 -15.03 34.68 29.53
N GLN A 446 -14.78 34.84 30.84
CA GLN A 446 -14.18 36.05 31.36
C GLN A 446 -12.85 36.25 30.61
N LEU A 447 -12.88 37.15 29.65
CA LEU A 447 -11.76 37.68 28.85
C LEU A 447 -10.70 38.41 29.69
N GLY A 448 -10.48 37.97 30.92
CA GLY A 448 -9.64 38.67 31.89
C GLY A 448 -8.21 38.18 32.04
N GLN A 449 -7.77 37.10 31.43
CA GLN A 449 -6.42 36.55 31.70
C GLN A 449 -5.63 35.98 30.50
N CYS A 450 -6.04 36.12 29.27
CA CYS A 450 -5.12 35.95 28.13
C CYS A 450 -4.36 37.24 27.91
N ARG A 451 -3.09 37.25 28.28
CA ARG A 451 -2.22 38.43 28.09
C ARG A 451 -2.12 38.75 26.58
N PRO A 452 -2.43 39.99 26.16
CA PRO A 452 -2.36 40.42 24.75
C PRO A 452 -0.98 40.25 24.12
N ALA A 453 0.07 40.13 24.94
CA ALA A 453 1.45 39.95 24.51
C ALA A 453 1.73 38.62 23.79
N GLN A 454 0.93 37.56 23.98
CA GLN A 454 1.19 36.27 23.31
C GLN A 454 0.68 36.23 21.85
N GLY A 455 -0.46 36.87 21.57
CA GLY A 455 -0.98 37.00 20.20
C GLY A 455 -0.11 37.91 19.32
N GLN A 456 0.39 39.02 19.88
CA GLN A 456 1.31 39.94 19.18
C GLN A 456 2.69 39.31 18.92
N ALA A 457 3.21 38.51 19.88
CA ALA A 457 4.46 37.79 19.70
C ALA A 457 4.36 36.67 18.65
N PHE A 458 3.17 36.10 18.46
CA PHE A 458 2.88 35.13 17.44
C PHE A 458 2.79 35.75 16.04
N ALA A 459 2.00 36.82 15.90
CA ALA A 459 1.90 37.58 14.65
C ALA A 459 3.26 38.18 14.24
N GLY A 460 4.06 38.66 15.22
CA GLY A 460 5.42 39.15 15.01
C GLY A 460 6.37 38.06 14.50
N ARG A 461 6.32 36.85 15.06
CA ARG A 461 7.17 35.72 14.61
C ARG A 461 6.79 35.18 13.24
N LEU A 462 5.50 35.11 12.92
CA LEU A 462 5.05 34.76 11.58
C LEU A 462 5.41 35.84 10.55
N GLY A 463 5.29 37.10 10.91
CA GLY A 463 5.73 38.23 10.07
C GLY A 463 7.25 38.24 9.84
N GLU A 464 8.04 37.87 10.86
CA GLU A 464 9.50 37.79 10.79
C GLU A 464 9.96 36.61 9.91
N VAL A 465 9.27 35.45 9.97
CA VAL A 465 9.49 34.31 9.10
C VAL A 465 9.09 34.64 7.66
N ALA A 466 7.96 35.28 7.43
CA ALA A 466 7.51 35.74 6.12
C ALA A 466 8.44 36.81 5.54
N GLY A 467 8.88 37.78 6.35
CA GLY A 467 9.82 38.85 5.98
C GLY A 467 11.20 38.29 5.58
N ASN A 468 11.74 37.39 6.35
CA ASN A 468 13.02 36.69 6.05
C ASN A 468 12.95 35.84 4.79
N THR A 469 11.79 35.26 4.50
CA THR A 469 11.56 34.50 3.25
C THR A 469 11.47 35.44 2.06
N ALA A 470 10.78 36.58 2.19
CA ALA A 470 10.67 37.58 1.15
C ALA A 470 12.03 38.24 0.82
N GLU A 471 12.84 38.59 1.84
CA GLU A 471 14.19 39.14 1.64
C GLU A 471 15.14 38.17 0.93
N ARG A 472 15.08 36.88 1.24
CA ARG A 472 15.89 35.86 0.56
C ARG A 472 15.49 35.65 -0.89
N ILE A 473 14.22 35.76 -1.22
CA ILE A 473 13.71 35.68 -2.60
C ILE A 473 14.17 36.91 -3.41
N ALA A 474 14.27 38.06 -2.79
CA ALA A 474 14.72 39.33 -3.43
C ALA A 474 16.23 39.38 -3.73
N ILE A 475 17.07 38.56 -3.06
CA ILE A 475 18.53 38.56 -3.21
C ILE A 475 19.07 37.63 -4.31
N SER A 476 18.23 36.74 -4.85
CA SER A 476 18.63 35.88 -5.97
C SER A 476 18.44 36.61 -7.32
N GLY A 477 19.49 37.17 -7.84
CA GLY A 477 19.84 37.92 -9.05
C GLY A 477 18.89 38.02 -10.26
N PRO A 478 19.21 38.90 -11.22
CA PRO A 478 18.26 39.39 -12.23
C PRO A 478 18.06 38.38 -13.38
N GLY A 479 16.92 37.75 -13.40
CA GLY A 479 16.40 37.04 -14.55
C GLY A 479 14.86 37.10 -14.49
N ASP A 480 14.19 37.28 -15.58
CA ASP A 480 12.78 37.62 -15.88
C ASP A 480 11.63 36.95 -15.12
N PHE A 481 11.78 36.63 -13.82
CA PHE A 481 10.80 35.91 -12.99
C PHE A 481 10.11 36.75 -11.90
N ARG A 482 10.34 38.06 -11.85
CA ARG A 482 9.79 38.95 -10.81
C ARG A 482 8.27 38.92 -10.60
N PRO A 483 7.40 38.80 -11.61
CA PRO A 483 5.95 38.86 -11.36
C PRO A 483 5.41 37.65 -10.62
N VAL A 484 6.00 36.46 -10.79
CA VAL A 484 5.53 35.22 -10.16
C VAL A 484 5.99 35.14 -8.70
N GLU A 485 7.18 35.62 -8.39
CA GLU A 485 7.71 35.65 -7.01
C GLU A 485 7.02 36.68 -6.14
N GLU A 486 6.72 37.87 -6.65
CA GLU A 486 5.92 38.86 -5.92
C GLU A 486 4.51 38.36 -5.61
N GLN A 487 3.87 37.66 -6.56
CA GLN A 487 2.57 37.04 -6.33
C GLN A 487 2.64 35.91 -5.30
N ARG A 488 3.68 35.08 -5.34
CA ARG A 488 3.93 34.00 -4.38
C ARG A 488 4.13 34.55 -2.97
N THR A 489 4.91 35.61 -2.81
CA THR A 489 5.15 36.29 -1.52
C THR A 489 3.86 36.89 -0.99
N ARG A 490 3.09 37.57 -1.85
CA ARG A 490 1.82 38.17 -1.46
C ARG A 490 0.76 37.17 -1.03
N VAL A 491 0.70 36.00 -1.73
CA VAL A 491 -0.19 34.91 -1.35
C VAL A 491 0.24 34.29 -0.02
N LEU A 492 1.55 34.12 0.21
CA LEU A 492 2.07 33.62 1.49
C LEU A 492 1.77 34.56 2.64
N ASP A 493 1.96 35.87 2.45
CA ASP A 493 1.65 36.90 3.44
C ASP A 493 0.16 37.00 3.73
N GLU A 494 -0.71 36.92 2.73
CA GLU A 494 -2.17 36.88 2.91
C GLU A 494 -2.62 35.60 3.63
N LEU A 495 -1.97 34.45 3.37
CA LEU A 495 -2.23 33.16 4.01
C LEU A 495 -1.79 33.18 5.48
N LEU A 496 -0.61 33.74 5.76
CA LEU A 496 -0.07 33.91 7.10
C LEU A 496 -0.89 34.91 7.91
N ALA A 497 -1.33 36.00 7.29
CA ALA A 497 -2.20 37.02 7.94
C ALA A 497 -3.61 36.44 8.22
N ALA A 498 -4.18 35.63 7.33
CA ALA A 498 -5.46 34.96 7.54
C ALA A 498 -5.37 33.94 8.68
N VAL A 499 -4.30 33.14 8.73
CA VAL A 499 -4.06 32.16 9.82
C VAL A 499 -3.79 32.85 11.14
N ALA A 500 -3.05 33.98 11.15
CA ALA A 500 -2.76 34.75 12.35
C ALA A 500 -4.00 35.49 12.89
N GLY A 501 -4.87 35.99 12.00
CA GLY A 501 -6.11 36.71 12.41
C GLY A 501 -7.18 35.78 13.00
N GLU A 502 -7.15 34.50 12.67
CA GLU A 502 -8.20 33.54 13.02
C GLU A 502 -7.83 32.60 14.19
N LEU A 503 -6.58 32.54 14.62
CA LEU A 503 -6.14 31.73 15.77
C LEU A 503 -6.61 32.32 17.14
N GLY A 504 -7.27 33.46 17.14
CA GLY A 504 -7.87 34.07 18.33
C GLY A 504 -9.20 33.48 18.79
N GLU A 505 -9.88 32.68 17.95
CA GLU A 505 -11.16 32.06 18.29
C GLU A 505 -11.22 30.61 17.86
N ALA A 506 -11.69 29.74 18.74
CA ALA A 506 -11.75 28.29 18.57
C ALA A 506 -12.70 27.76 17.44
N VAL A 507 -13.19 28.66 16.58
CA VAL A 507 -14.04 28.39 15.40
C VAL A 507 -13.25 28.41 14.09
N ALA A 508 -12.02 28.79 14.13
CA ALA A 508 -11.18 29.27 13.04
C ALA A 508 -10.70 28.22 11.98
N ALA A 509 -10.72 26.92 12.26
CA ALA A 509 -10.26 25.95 11.26
C ALA A 509 -11.13 25.90 10.00
N THR A 510 -12.42 26.30 10.09
CA THR A 510 -13.34 26.34 8.95
C THR A 510 -13.15 27.59 8.12
N GLN A 511 -12.87 28.73 8.77
CA GLN A 511 -12.68 30.01 8.12
C GLN A 511 -11.29 30.16 7.50
N ALA A 512 -10.26 29.59 8.10
CA ALA A 512 -8.93 29.50 7.49
C ALA A 512 -8.94 28.70 6.17
N VAL A 513 -9.73 27.62 6.11
CA VAL A 513 -9.94 26.85 4.88
C VAL A 513 -10.69 27.67 3.83
N GLU A 514 -11.73 28.44 4.21
CA GLU A 514 -12.44 29.34 3.28
C GLU A 514 -11.57 30.49 2.78
N ALA A 515 -10.68 31.02 3.62
CA ALA A 515 -9.73 32.04 3.21
C ALA A 515 -8.71 31.53 2.20
N VAL A 516 -8.15 30.31 2.43
CA VAL A 516 -7.26 29.62 1.48
C VAL A 516 -7.95 29.37 0.14
N VAL A 517 -9.24 29.00 0.14
CA VAL A 517 -10.02 28.80 -1.09
C VAL A 517 -10.21 30.09 -1.87
N ARG A 518 -10.49 31.22 -1.17
CA ARG A 518 -10.64 32.53 -1.83
C ARG A 518 -9.33 33.03 -2.41
N ILE A 519 -8.20 32.74 -1.76
CA ILE A 519 -6.86 33.06 -2.25
C ILE A 519 -6.56 32.20 -3.49
N ASP A 520 -6.83 30.88 -3.48
CA ASP A 520 -6.63 29.99 -4.61
C ASP A 520 -7.49 30.42 -5.82
N ALA A 521 -8.75 30.80 -5.62
CA ALA A 521 -9.62 31.32 -6.69
C ALA A 521 -9.09 32.63 -7.32
N ARG A 522 -8.49 33.53 -6.51
CA ARG A 522 -7.84 34.75 -7.03
C ARG A 522 -6.55 34.45 -7.79
N VAL A 523 -5.74 33.51 -7.29
CA VAL A 523 -4.49 33.08 -7.94
C VAL A 523 -4.77 32.38 -9.26
N ARG A 524 -5.82 31.53 -9.37
CA ARG A 524 -6.24 30.91 -10.64
C ARG A 524 -6.71 31.94 -11.67
N GLY A 525 -7.41 32.99 -11.22
CA GLY A 525 -7.80 34.10 -12.11
C GLY A 525 -6.62 34.90 -12.66
N ALA A 526 -5.49 34.93 -11.97
CA ALA A 526 -4.29 35.66 -12.36
C ALA A 526 -3.26 34.81 -13.15
N VAL A 527 -3.32 33.47 -13.08
CA VAL A 527 -2.26 32.54 -13.57
C VAL A 527 -2.70 31.73 -14.80
N LEU A 528 -3.90 31.95 -15.36
CA LEU A 528 -4.36 31.26 -16.58
C LEU A 528 -3.45 31.46 -17.83
N GLY A 529 -2.26 32.05 -17.67
CA GLY A 529 -1.25 32.27 -18.72
C GLY A 529 0.04 31.45 -18.61
N SER A 530 0.39 30.77 -17.51
CA SER A 530 1.68 30.04 -17.43
C SER A 530 1.73 28.90 -16.42
N ARG A 531 1.85 27.67 -16.89
CA ARG A 531 2.35 26.42 -16.25
C ARG A 531 2.08 26.21 -14.74
N GLY A 532 0.85 25.80 -14.41
CA GLY A 532 0.34 25.71 -13.03
C GLY A 532 0.55 24.40 -12.25
N GLY A 533 1.50 23.51 -12.59
CA GLY A 533 1.56 22.17 -11.97
C GLY A 533 2.15 22.07 -10.56
N LEU A 534 2.98 23.04 -10.13
CA LEU A 534 3.74 22.94 -8.88
C LEU A 534 2.96 23.48 -7.66
N VAL A 535 2.18 24.53 -7.86
CA VAL A 535 1.40 25.17 -6.78
C VAL A 535 0.21 24.32 -6.35
N GLU A 536 -0.44 23.60 -7.30
CA GLU A 536 -1.51 22.64 -7.00
C GLU A 536 -1.04 21.47 -6.14
N ALA A 537 0.16 20.96 -6.35
CA ALA A 537 0.70 19.83 -5.60
C ALA A 537 1.01 20.21 -4.14
N VAL A 538 1.53 21.40 -3.89
CA VAL A 538 1.90 21.88 -2.55
C VAL A 538 0.64 22.24 -1.73
N LEU A 539 -0.32 22.93 -2.34
CA LEU A 539 -1.59 23.28 -1.68
C LEU A 539 -2.45 22.04 -1.40
N ALA A 540 -2.52 21.08 -2.31
CA ALA A 540 -3.23 19.83 -2.09
C ALA A 540 -2.60 18.99 -0.97
N ASP A 541 -1.28 19.00 -0.83
CA ASP A 541 -0.57 18.26 0.23
C ASP A 541 -0.73 18.95 1.61
N VAL A 542 -0.67 20.26 1.66
CA VAL A 542 -0.87 21.04 2.91
C VAL A 542 -2.34 20.98 3.37
N VAL A 543 -3.29 21.22 2.48
CA VAL A 543 -4.74 21.16 2.79
C VAL A 543 -5.17 19.72 3.05
N GLY A 544 -4.62 18.74 2.34
CA GLY A 544 -4.87 17.31 2.56
C GLY A 544 -4.36 16.83 3.94
N ASN A 545 -3.31 17.43 4.47
CA ASN A 545 -2.76 17.10 5.78
C ASN A 545 -3.51 17.77 6.95
N LEU A 546 -4.07 18.97 6.75
CA LEU A 546 -4.76 19.74 7.81
C LEU A 546 -6.24 19.36 7.99
N ALA A 547 -6.94 18.88 6.97
CA ALA A 547 -8.39 18.71 6.98
C ALA A 547 -8.88 17.34 6.53
N GLY A 548 -8.55 16.27 7.25
CA GLY A 548 -8.85 14.87 6.91
C GLY A 548 -10.31 14.50 6.63
N HIS A 549 -11.30 15.41 6.78
CA HIS A 549 -12.71 15.13 6.48
C HIS A 549 -13.38 16.17 5.56
N ARG A 550 -12.80 17.34 5.38
CA ARG A 550 -13.40 18.44 4.60
C ARG A 550 -12.64 18.79 3.33
N ALA A 551 -11.41 18.34 3.17
CA ALA A 551 -10.61 18.59 1.96
C ALA A 551 -11.24 18.02 0.68
N TRP A 552 -12.02 16.92 0.79
CA TRP A 552 -12.76 16.39 -0.35
C TRP A 552 -13.90 17.31 -0.78
N HIS A 553 -14.63 17.93 0.16
CA HIS A 553 -15.66 18.92 -0.16
C HIS A 553 -15.08 20.15 -0.86
N LEU A 554 -13.84 20.50 -0.51
CA LEU A 554 -13.13 21.59 -1.15
C LEU A 554 -12.74 21.25 -2.60
N ALA A 555 -12.22 20.04 -2.83
CA ALA A 555 -11.86 19.57 -4.17
C ALA A 555 -13.08 19.44 -5.09
N VAL A 556 -14.23 19.01 -4.55
CA VAL A 556 -15.50 18.93 -5.30
C VAL A 556 -16.10 20.31 -5.54
N ALA A 557 -16.10 21.21 -4.54
CA ALA A 557 -16.60 22.57 -4.71
C ALA A 557 -15.77 23.38 -5.72
N LEU A 558 -14.49 23.06 -5.89
CA LEU A 558 -13.62 23.67 -6.91
C LEU A 558 -13.87 23.10 -8.32
N GLN A 559 -14.46 21.89 -8.44
CA GLN A 559 -14.89 21.33 -9.73
C GLN A 559 -16.25 21.85 -10.19
N ASP A 560 -17.13 22.25 -9.25
CA ASP A 560 -18.50 22.74 -9.53
C ASP A 560 -18.59 24.26 -9.77
N LEU A 561 -17.47 24.97 -9.76
CA LEU A 561 -17.47 26.39 -10.20
C LEU A 561 -17.75 26.45 -11.70
N PRO A 562 -18.76 27.23 -12.13
CA PRO A 562 -19.18 27.25 -13.52
C PRO A 562 -18.01 27.72 -14.42
N ARG A 563 -17.69 26.90 -15.39
CA ARG A 563 -16.87 27.28 -16.55
C ARG A 563 -17.71 28.21 -17.42
N GLY A 564 -17.83 29.42 -17.03
CA GLY A 564 -18.47 30.49 -17.76
C GLY A 564 -17.58 31.69 -17.61
N VAL A 565 -17.16 32.25 -18.63
CA VAL A 565 -17.62 33.05 -19.74
C VAL A 565 -16.36 33.41 -20.55
N GLY A 566 -16.40 33.21 -21.81
CA GLY A 566 -15.28 33.68 -22.65
C GLY A 566 -15.37 33.25 -24.13
N ASP A 567 -16.55 33.24 -24.70
CA ASP A 567 -16.68 33.38 -26.17
C ASP A 567 -17.55 34.59 -26.42
N HIS A 568 -16.92 35.72 -26.61
CA HIS A 568 -17.41 36.83 -27.44
C HIS A 568 -16.24 37.57 -28.05
N GLU A 569 -16.14 37.39 -29.38
CA GLU A 569 -15.72 38.31 -30.42
C GLU A 569 -14.39 39.07 -30.30
N ALA A 570 -13.38 38.71 -31.06
CA ALA A 570 -12.90 39.43 -32.25
C ALA A 570 -11.82 38.62 -32.97
#